data_3f473e446e71e1f4bb007cfd1486b2c6
#
_entry.id   3f473e446e71e1f4bb007cfd1486b2c6
#
_cell.length_a   1.000
_cell.length_b   1.000
_cell.length_c   1.000
_cell.angle_alpha   90.00
_cell.angle_beta   90.00
_cell.angle_gamma   90.00
#
_symmetry.space_group_name_H-M   'P 1'
#
loop_
_entity.id
_entity.type
_entity.pdbx_description
1 polymer ?
#
loop_
_entity_poly.entity_id
_entity_poly.type
_entity_poly.pdbx_seq_one_letter_code
_entity_poly.pdbx_strand_id
1 'polypeptide(L)'
;MELSNKKELNQLDILQDQIISYPSEDSFANQNKKIEKILILDTERTGLDENKDEVIEIGCILFDVSFKCVLSQVSFLLPVNNNEAEYVNGISAEVTNISQPWEDGLNFFLKLVDCSDFIVAHNVEFDKKWFGKGRLPKLNKKWICSLEDINWSFQKSLKTSCLLYTSDAADEE
;
A
#
# COMPACT_ATOMS: atom_id res chain seq x y z
N MET A 1 -21.19 -56.25 -24.70
CA MET A 1 -20.11 -55.91 -23.76
C MET A 1 -19.63 -54.52 -24.14
N GLU A 2 -20.38 -53.51 -23.66
CA GLU A 2 -20.10 -52.10 -23.97
C GLU A 2 -19.24 -51.50 -22.82
N LEU A 3 -18.03 -51.08 -23.21
CA LEU A 3 -17.11 -50.36 -22.32
C LEU A 3 -17.52 -48.89 -22.32
N SER A 4 -18.05 -48.45 -21.18
CA SER A 4 -18.36 -47.07 -20.85
C SER A 4 -17.05 -46.27 -20.78
N ASN A 5 -16.82 -45.36 -21.74
CA ASN A 5 -15.82 -44.32 -21.67
C ASN A 5 -16.29 -43.23 -20.68
N LYS A 6 -15.84 -43.30 -19.43
CA LYS A 6 -15.88 -42.15 -18.50
C LYS A 6 -14.78 -41.17 -18.92
N LYS A 7 -15.16 -40.05 -19.52
CA LYS A 7 -14.30 -38.91 -19.72
C LYS A 7 -13.97 -38.33 -18.33
N GLU A 8 -12.72 -38.42 -17.88
CA GLU A 8 -12.23 -37.67 -16.74
C GLU A 8 -12.21 -36.19 -17.14
N LEU A 9 -13.09 -35.42 -16.55
CA LEU A 9 -13.07 -33.95 -16.64
C LEU A 9 -11.84 -33.43 -15.90
N ASN A 10 -10.92 -32.82 -16.62
CA ASN A 10 -9.75 -32.17 -16.07
C ASN A 10 -10.19 -31.00 -15.17
N GLN A 11 -9.53 -30.80 -14.01
CA GLN A 11 -9.75 -29.66 -13.10
C GLN A 11 -9.65 -28.31 -13.81
N LEU A 12 -8.93 -28.22 -14.92
CA LEU A 12 -8.83 -27.00 -15.75
C LEU A 12 -10.14 -26.67 -16.49
N ASP A 13 -10.94 -27.65 -16.88
CA ASP A 13 -12.22 -27.41 -17.57
C ASP A 13 -13.29 -26.84 -16.61
N ILE A 14 -13.19 -27.15 -15.32
CA ILE A 14 -14.10 -26.61 -14.29
C ILE A 14 -13.82 -25.14 -13.97
N LEU A 15 -12.56 -24.70 -14.14
CA LEU A 15 -12.16 -23.30 -13.89
C LEU A 15 -12.52 -22.37 -15.06
N GLN A 16 -12.70 -22.88 -16.29
CA GLN A 16 -13.06 -22.07 -17.44
C GLN A 16 -14.53 -21.62 -17.46
N ASP A 17 -15.44 -22.39 -16.85
CA ASP A 17 -16.86 -22.03 -16.77
C ASP A 17 -17.20 -21.02 -15.64
N GLN A 18 -16.22 -20.64 -14.81
CA GLN A 18 -16.36 -19.63 -13.76
C GLN A 18 -15.66 -18.31 -14.06
N ILE A 19 -15.38 -18.02 -15.33
CA ILE A 19 -14.94 -16.67 -15.71
C ILE A 19 -16.14 -15.73 -15.51
N ILE A 20 -16.16 -15.08 -14.35
CA ILE A 20 -17.03 -13.94 -14.10
C ILE A 20 -16.68 -12.90 -15.16
N SER A 21 -17.59 -12.67 -16.12
CA SER A 21 -17.46 -11.60 -17.09
C SER A 21 -17.50 -10.28 -16.32
N TYR A 22 -16.35 -9.64 -16.16
CA TYR A 22 -16.30 -8.26 -15.69
C TYR A 22 -17.00 -7.38 -16.72
N PRO A 23 -17.85 -6.42 -16.30
CA PRO A 23 -18.43 -5.46 -17.21
C PRO A 23 -17.32 -4.76 -17.98
N SER A 24 -17.47 -4.59 -19.29
CA SER A 24 -16.52 -3.85 -20.12
C SER A 24 -16.37 -2.43 -19.59
N GLU A 25 -15.15 -1.87 -19.66
CA GLU A 25 -14.80 -0.53 -19.18
C GLU A 25 -15.68 0.59 -19.73
N ASP A 26 -16.34 0.36 -20.87
CA ASP A 26 -17.21 1.35 -21.54
C ASP A 26 -18.55 1.64 -20.83
N SER A 27 -18.96 0.84 -19.85
CA SER A 27 -20.22 1.04 -19.12
C SER A 27 -20.15 2.11 -18.02
N PHE A 28 -18.95 2.64 -17.71
CA PHE A 28 -18.73 3.62 -16.64
C PHE A 28 -18.49 5.06 -17.10
N ALA A 29 -18.55 5.34 -18.39
CA ALA A 29 -18.34 6.68 -18.94
C ALA A 29 -19.59 7.53 -18.84
N ASN A 30 -19.97 8.02 -17.70
CA ASN A 30 -20.65 9.30 -17.43
C ASN A 30 -21.28 9.38 -16.04
N GLN A 31 -20.48 9.30 -14.99
CA GLN A 31 -20.95 9.72 -13.67
C GLN A 31 -19.90 10.67 -13.07
N ASN A 32 -20.35 11.72 -12.38
CA ASN A 32 -19.47 12.53 -11.54
C ASN A 32 -18.60 11.57 -10.72
N LYS A 33 -17.30 11.49 -11.03
CA LYS A 33 -16.40 10.47 -10.50
C LYS A 33 -16.36 10.59 -8.97
N LYS A 34 -17.21 9.80 -8.31
CA LYS A 34 -17.21 9.67 -6.86
C LYS A 34 -15.89 9.02 -6.47
N ILE A 35 -15.25 9.53 -5.43
CA ILE A 35 -14.09 8.86 -4.83
C ILE A 35 -14.54 7.49 -4.37
N GLU A 36 -13.94 6.45 -4.94
CA GLU A 36 -14.30 5.07 -4.63
C GLU A 36 -13.17 4.36 -3.91
N LYS A 37 -11.93 4.60 -4.32
CA LYS A 37 -10.76 3.89 -3.80
C LYS A 37 -9.68 4.85 -3.33
N ILE A 38 -9.18 4.61 -2.13
CA ILE A 38 -8.03 5.31 -1.59
C ILE A 38 -6.90 4.32 -1.33
N LEU A 39 -5.67 4.77 -1.53
CA LEU A 39 -4.47 4.04 -1.13
C LEU A 39 -3.92 4.69 0.14
N ILE A 40 -4.04 4.01 1.27
CA ILE A 40 -3.42 4.43 2.52
C ILE A 40 -1.97 3.98 2.46
N LEU A 41 -1.03 4.90 2.64
CA LEU A 41 0.40 4.70 2.44
C LEU A 41 1.17 5.17 3.66
N ASP A 42 2.17 4.39 4.03
CA ASP A 42 3.19 4.73 5.02
C ASP A 42 4.56 4.25 4.55
N THR A 43 5.64 4.95 4.96
CA THR A 43 7.01 4.60 4.60
C THR A 43 7.92 4.64 5.81
N GLU A 44 8.80 3.63 5.95
CA GLU A 44 9.94 3.68 6.85
C GLU A 44 11.22 4.08 6.10
N ARG A 45 12.15 4.72 6.79
CA ARG A 45 13.32 5.37 6.18
C ARG A 45 14.57 5.15 7.02
N THR A 46 15.71 5.25 6.37
CA THR A 46 17.02 5.15 7.06
C THR A 46 17.39 6.42 7.84
N GLY A 47 16.62 7.52 7.65
CA GLY A 47 16.79 8.79 8.32
C GLY A 47 15.83 9.84 7.78
N LEU A 48 16.11 11.13 7.99
CA LEU A 48 15.20 12.24 7.67
C LEU A 48 15.67 13.11 6.50
N ASP A 49 16.93 13.00 6.08
CA ASP A 49 17.52 13.80 5.01
C ASP A 49 17.35 13.10 3.66
N GLU A 50 16.42 13.54 2.86
CA GLU A 50 16.08 12.98 1.56
C GLU A 50 17.23 13.00 0.52
N ASN A 51 18.35 13.64 0.81
CA ASN A 51 19.54 13.65 -0.03
C ASN A 51 20.58 12.60 0.39
N LYS A 52 20.44 12.01 1.57
CA LYS A 52 21.36 11.02 2.14
C LYS A 52 20.68 9.70 2.47
N ASP A 53 19.40 9.80 2.86
CA ASP A 53 18.63 8.68 3.37
C ASP A 53 17.74 8.08 2.29
N GLU A 54 17.28 6.87 2.52
CA GLU A 54 16.48 6.08 1.60
C GLU A 54 15.23 5.55 2.29
N VAL A 55 14.20 5.24 1.50
CA VAL A 55 13.06 4.45 1.98
C VAL A 55 13.51 3.00 2.11
N ILE A 56 13.23 2.41 3.27
CA ILE A 56 13.59 1.05 3.63
C ILE A 56 12.39 0.10 3.64
N GLU A 57 11.17 0.63 3.87
CA GLU A 57 9.91 -0.11 3.80
C GLU A 57 8.82 0.73 3.16
N ILE A 58 7.95 0.08 2.39
CA ILE A 58 6.69 0.66 1.92
C ILE A 58 5.57 -0.25 2.40
N GLY A 59 4.64 0.31 3.19
CA GLY A 59 3.40 -0.31 3.58
C GLY A 59 2.21 0.41 2.94
N CYS A 60 1.27 -0.34 2.32
CA CYS A 60 0.06 0.30 1.82
C CYS A 60 -1.17 -0.62 1.84
N ILE A 61 -2.33 0.02 1.87
CA ILE A 61 -3.65 -0.61 1.86
C ILE A 61 -4.51 0.08 0.81
N LEU A 62 -5.01 -0.68 -0.16
CA LEU A 62 -6.06 -0.23 -1.08
C LEU A 62 -7.41 -0.47 -0.42
N PHE A 63 -8.17 0.59 -0.20
CA PHE A 63 -9.45 0.56 0.50
C PHE A 63 -10.57 1.10 -0.38
N ASP A 64 -11.70 0.39 -0.41
CA ASP A 64 -12.93 0.86 -1.04
C ASP A 64 -13.77 1.64 -0.03
N VAL A 65 -14.02 2.91 -0.35
CA VAL A 65 -14.73 3.85 0.53
C VAL A 65 -16.22 3.54 0.59
N SER A 66 -16.81 3.09 -0.52
CA SER A 66 -18.25 2.83 -0.63
C SER A 66 -18.62 1.55 0.09
N PHE A 67 -17.86 0.48 -0.11
CA PHE A 67 -18.07 -0.80 0.56
C PHE A 67 -17.39 -0.91 1.92
N LYS A 68 -16.56 0.07 2.30
CA LYS A 68 -15.83 0.12 3.57
C LYS A 68 -14.98 -1.15 3.81
N CYS A 69 -14.27 -1.59 2.79
CA CYS A 69 -13.48 -2.81 2.87
C CYS A 69 -12.07 -2.64 2.30
N VAL A 70 -11.14 -3.45 2.82
CA VAL A 70 -9.80 -3.59 2.27
C VAL A 70 -9.88 -4.46 1.02
N LEU A 71 -9.41 -3.95 -0.12
CA LEU A 71 -9.33 -4.68 -1.38
C LEU A 71 -7.99 -5.39 -1.51
N SER A 72 -6.91 -4.76 -1.06
CA SER A 72 -5.56 -5.32 -1.11
C SER A 72 -4.66 -4.61 -0.11
N GLN A 73 -3.59 -5.29 0.30
CA GLN A 73 -2.54 -4.70 1.13
C GLN A 73 -1.19 -5.30 0.74
N VAL A 74 -0.13 -4.52 0.90
CA VAL A 74 1.23 -4.99 0.73
C VAL A 74 2.15 -4.22 1.67
N SER A 75 3.12 -4.90 2.24
CA SER A 75 4.30 -4.33 2.85
C SER A 75 5.51 -5.08 2.33
N PHE A 76 6.57 -4.37 2.01
CA PHE A 76 7.83 -4.95 1.53
C PHE A 76 9.01 -4.04 1.85
N LEU A 77 10.15 -4.69 2.09
CA LEU A 77 11.39 -4.01 2.36
C LEU A 77 12.11 -3.67 1.04
N LEU A 78 12.83 -2.55 1.06
CA LEU A 78 13.73 -2.14 -0.02
C LEU A 78 15.18 -2.34 0.47
N PRO A 79 16.08 -2.93 -0.33
CA PRO A 79 17.46 -3.15 0.08
C PRO A 79 18.18 -1.82 0.33
N VAL A 80 18.82 -1.67 1.48
CA VAL A 80 19.65 -0.51 1.85
C VAL A 80 20.99 -0.99 2.42
N ASN A 81 22.02 -0.14 2.31
CA ASN A 81 23.35 -0.49 2.83
C ASN A 81 23.50 -0.19 4.32
N ASN A 82 22.76 0.80 4.83
CA ASN A 82 22.82 1.22 6.22
C ASN A 82 21.45 1.73 6.66
N ASN A 83 21.13 1.61 7.94
CA ASN A 83 19.94 2.20 8.54
C ASN A 83 20.29 2.86 9.88
N GLU A 84 20.48 4.18 9.87
CA GLU A 84 20.76 4.94 11.09
C GLU A 84 19.51 5.10 11.97
N ALA A 85 18.32 4.86 11.42
CA ALA A 85 17.04 4.91 12.13
C ALA A 85 16.57 3.54 12.65
N GLU A 86 17.41 2.51 12.68
CA GLU A 86 17.05 1.16 13.15
C GLU A 86 16.47 1.18 14.57
N TYR A 87 16.96 2.05 15.45
CA TYR A 87 16.44 2.20 16.82
C TYR A 87 15.02 2.77 16.87
N VAL A 88 14.51 3.36 15.76
CA VAL A 88 13.15 3.91 15.63
C VAL A 88 12.24 2.90 14.95
N ASN A 89 12.65 2.41 13.76
CA ASN A 89 11.80 1.57 12.91
C ASN A 89 12.01 0.05 13.14
N GLY A 90 13.05 -0.34 13.89
CA GLY A 90 13.33 -1.74 14.21
C GLY A 90 13.80 -2.59 13.04
N ILE A 91 14.14 -1.99 11.88
CA ILE A 91 14.52 -2.71 10.67
C ILE A 91 16.04 -2.69 10.51
N SER A 92 16.71 -3.84 10.65
CA SER A 92 18.13 -3.94 10.37
C SER A 92 18.40 -3.84 8.86
N ALA A 93 19.46 -3.10 8.47
CA ALA A 93 19.89 -3.05 7.08
C ALA A 93 20.27 -4.44 6.53
N GLU A 94 20.79 -5.33 7.36
CA GLU A 94 21.13 -6.70 6.97
C GLU A 94 19.91 -7.49 6.51
N VAL A 95 18.77 -7.33 7.19
CA VAL A 95 17.52 -8.01 6.83
C VAL A 95 17.03 -7.58 5.45
N THR A 96 17.22 -6.31 5.08
CA THR A 96 16.77 -5.80 3.77
C THR A 96 17.58 -6.38 2.60
N ASN A 97 18.80 -6.86 2.87
CA ASN A 97 19.69 -7.45 1.86
C ASN A 97 19.50 -8.97 1.72
N ILE A 98 18.62 -9.59 2.51
CA ILE A 98 18.21 -10.97 2.28
C ILE A 98 17.47 -11.03 0.95
N SER A 99 17.78 -12.05 0.12
CA SER A 99 17.15 -12.22 -1.19
C SER A 99 15.64 -12.26 -1.06
N GLN A 100 14.96 -11.29 -1.69
CA GLN A 100 13.52 -11.11 -1.66
C GLN A 100 13.04 -10.43 -2.96
N PRO A 101 11.80 -10.65 -3.38
CA PRO A 101 11.26 -10.08 -4.62
C PRO A 101 10.77 -8.64 -4.41
N TRP A 102 11.64 -7.72 -3.97
CA TRP A 102 11.26 -6.34 -3.68
C TRP A 102 10.80 -5.58 -4.93
N GLU A 103 11.37 -5.89 -6.12
CA GLU A 103 10.92 -5.31 -7.39
C GLU A 103 9.48 -5.69 -7.71
N ASP A 104 9.08 -6.94 -7.43
CA ASP A 104 7.70 -7.39 -7.60
C ASP A 104 6.78 -6.68 -6.60
N GLY A 105 7.23 -6.47 -5.36
CA GLY A 105 6.55 -5.66 -4.35
C GLY A 105 6.32 -4.24 -4.84
N LEU A 106 7.35 -3.58 -5.36
CA LEU A 106 7.26 -2.24 -5.92
C LEU A 106 6.33 -2.18 -7.13
N ASN A 107 6.42 -3.15 -8.05
CA ASN A 107 5.54 -3.23 -9.20
C ASN A 107 4.07 -3.44 -8.79
N PHE A 108 3.83 -4.24 -7.76
CA PHE A 108 2.48 -4.45 -7.23
C PHE A 108 1.95 -3.19 -6.55
N PHE A 109 2.75 -2.52 -5.74
CA PHE A 109 2.43 -1.22 -5.15
C PHE A 109 2.01 -0.20 -6.22
N LEU A 110 2.77 -0.08 -7.31
CA LEU A 110 2.43 0.84 -8.40
C LEU A 110 1.09 0.51 -9.07
N LYS A 111 0.74 -0.76 -9.21
CA LYS A 111 -0.59 -1.17 -9.68
C LYS A 111 -1.69 -0.75 -8.70
N LEU A 112 -1.46 -0.83 -7.39
CA LEU A 112 -2.40 -0.34 -6.39
C LEU A 112 -2.55 1.18 -6.45
N VAL A 113 -1.44 1.91 -6.67
CA VAL A 113 -1.48 3.36 -6.93
C VAL A 113 -2.36 3.66 -8.15
N ASP A 114 -2.20 2.94 -9.26
CA ASP A 114 -2.99 3.17 -10.47
C ASP A 114 -4.49 2.91 -10.23
N CYS A 115 -4.83 1.89 -9.44
CA CYS A 115 -6.20 1.54 -9.08
C CYS A 115 -6.87 2.55 -8.13
N SER A 116 -6.11 3.39 -7.42
CA SER A 116 -6.64 4.34 -6.45
C SER A 116 -7.02 5.68 -7.08
N ASP A 117 -7.94 6.41 -6.46
CA ASP A 117 -8.28 7.79 -6.83
C ASP A 117 -7.36 8.78 -6.11
N PHE A 118 -6.99 8.48 -4.86
CA PHE A 118 -6.15 9.31 -3.99
C PHE A 118 -5.17 8.45 -3.22
N ILE A 119 -4.04 9.06 -2.83
CA ILE A 119 -3.13 8.52 -1.82
C ILE A 119 -3.40 9.28 -0.53
N VAL A 120 -3.54 8.54 0.57
CA VAL A 120 -3.70 9.08 1.92
C VAL A 120 -2.49 8.70 2.74
N ALA A 121 -1.83 9.68 3.36
CA ALA A 121 -0.75 9.44 4.30
C ALA A 121 -0.92 10.32 5.55
N HIS A 122 -0.33 9.90 6.67
CA HIS A 122 -0.29 10.72 7.87
C HIS A 122 0.91 11.66 7.81
N ASN A 123 0.68 12.99 7.82
CA ASN A 123 1.72 13.97 7.55
C ASN A 123 2.37 13.79 6.15
N VAL A 124 1.55 13.94 5.14
CA VAL A 124 1.85 13.66 3.71
C VAL A 124 3.22 14.13 3.22
N GLU A 125 3.68 15.30 3.63
CA GLU A 125 4.97 15.84 3.16
C GLU A 125 6.16 14.96 3.62
N PHE A 126 5.95 14.15 4.65
CA PHE A 126 6.95 13.22 5.17
C PHE A 126 7.17 12.04 4.21
N ASP A 127 6.11 11.52 3.60
CA ASP A 127 6.17 10.36 2.71
C ASP A 127 6.36 10.77 1.25
N LYS A 128 5.60 11.76 0.80
CA LYS A 128 5.53 12.21 -0.58
C LYS A 128 6.88 12.65 -1.15
N LYS A 129 7.72 13.30 -0.34
CA LYS A 129 9.03 13.82 -0.77
C LYS A 129 10.01 12.75 -1.26
N TRP A 130 9.82 11.50 -0.86
CA TRP A 130 10.68 10.39 -1.25
C TRP A 130 10.37 9.84 -2.65
N PHE A 131 9.14 10.03 -3.13
CA PHE A 131 8.73 9.55 -4.44
C PHE A 131 9.21 10.50 -5.55
N GLY A 132 9.87 9.92 -6.55
CA GLY A 132 10.57 10.63 -7.62
C GLY A 132 12.06 10.79 -7.35
N LYS A 133 12.60 10.11 -6.33
CA LYS A 133 14.00 10.08 -5.95
C LYS A 133 14.54 8.66 -5.88
N GLY A 134 15.84 8.51 -6.12
CA GLY A 134 16.49 7.20 -6.08
C GLY A 134 15.79 6.18 -6.96
N ARG A 135 15.40 5.06 -6.36
CA ARG A 135 14.69 3.96 -7.05
C ARG A 135 13.16 4.10 -7.05
N LEU A 136 12.61 5.07 -6.32
CA LEU A 136 11.17 5.27 -6.22
C LEU A 136 10.66 6.20 -7.34
N PRO A 137 9.71 5.76 -8.17
CA PRO A 137 9.14 6.60 -9.22
C PRO A 137 8.29 7.73 -8.62
N LYS A 138 8.12 8.81 -9.39
CA LYS A 138 7.19 9.88 -9.05
C LYS A 138 5.76 9.39 -9.16
N LEU A 139 4.96 9.61 -8.12
CA LEU A 139 3.55 9.25 -8.11
C LEU A 139 2.69 10.42 -8.59
N ASN A 140 2.00 10.24 -9.73
CA ASN A 140 1.12 11.25 -10.34
C ASN A 140 -0.32 11.08 -9.81
N LYS A 141 -0.49 11.15 -8.48
CA LYS A 141 -1.79 11.07 -7.81
C LYS A 141 -1.99 12.29 -6.91
N LYS A 142 -3.23 12.59 -6.61
CA LYS A 142 -3.57 13.54 -5.57
C LYS A 142 -3.34 12.89 -4.21
N TRP A 143 -2.82 13.68 -3.27
CA TRP A 143 -2.56 13.25 -1.91
C TRP A 143 -3.51 13.94 -0.94
N ILE A 144 -3.88 13.24 0.12
CA ILE A 144 -4.68 13.72 1.24
C ILE A 144 -3.87 13.48 2.51
N CYS A 145 -3.68 14.54 3.29
CA CYS A 145 -3.03 14.46 4.59
C CYS A 145 -4.05 14.11 5.67
N SER A 146 -3.93 12.93 6.28
CA SER A 146 -4.87 12.57 7.35
C SER A 146 -4.69 13.40 8.61
N LEU A 147 -3.53 14.04 8.79
CA LEU A 147 -3.26 14.93 9.91
C LEU A 147 -3.88 16.32 9.70
N GLU A 148 -3.83 16.87 8.48
CA GLU A 148 -4.19 18.26 8.21
C GLU A 148 -5.54 18.42 7.50
N ASP A 149 -5.86 17.51 6.55
CA ASP A 149 -7.03 17.62 5.69
C ASP A 149 -8.28 16.96 6.30
N ILE A 150 -8.12 16.08 7.31
CA ILE A 150 -9.23 15.38 7.96
C ILE A 150 -9.53 16.01 9.32
N ASN A 151 -10.76 16.51 9.49
CA ASN A 151 -11.20 17.00 10.78
C ASN A 151 -11.69 15.84 11.66
N TRP A 152 -10.81 15.35 12.53
CA TRP A 152 -11.14 14.31 13.50
C TRP A 152 -11.91 14.91 14.68
N SER A 153 -13.22 14.76 14.71
CA SER A 153 -14.13 15.41 15.69
C SER A 153 -13.83 15.07 17.15
N PHE A 154 -13.11 14.00 17.43
CA PHE A 154 -12.75 13.54 18.79
C PHE A 154 -11.27 13.74 19.14
N GLN A 155 -10.44 14.20 18.21
CA GLN A 155 -9.00 14.38 18.43
C GLN A 155 -8.64 15.86 18.62
N LYS A 156 -9.11 16.47 19.69
CA LYS A 156 -8.76 17.88 20.00
C LYS A 156 -7.30 18.09 20.44
N SER A 157 -6.52 17.06 20.68
CA SER A 157 -5.18 17.15 21.28
C SER A 157 -4.03 16.47 20.53
N LEU A 158 -4.29 15.66 19.49
CA LEU A 158 -3.24 14.91 18.81
C LEU A 158 -2.68 15.68 17.61
N LYS A 159 -1.84 16.66 17.88
CA LYS A 159 -0.95 17.30 16.88
C LYS A 159 0.41 16.62 16.79
N THR A 160 0.52 15.35 17.16
CA THR A 160 1.81 14.67 17.27
C THR A 160 1.83 13.38 16.47
N SER A 161 3.03 12.99 16.07
CA SER A 161 3.30 11.86 15.18
C SER A 161 2.63 10.55 15.63
N CYS A 162 2.36 9.67 14.69
CA CYS A 162 1.81 8.33 14.89
C CYS A 162 2.58 7.51 15.96
N LEU A 163 3.88 7.75 16.12
CA LEU A 163 4.76 7.11 17.10
C LEU A 163 4.39 7.38 18.57
N LEU A 164 3.76 8.52 18.88
CA LEU A 164 3.33 8.80 20.25
C LEU A 164 2.08 8.01 20.68
N TYR A 165 1.29 7.53 19.73
CA TYR A 165 0.10 6.74 20.02
C TYR A 165 0.43 5.28 20.38
N THR A 166 1.55 4.76 19.86
CA THR A 166 1.98 3.38 20.14
C THR A 166 2.75 3.25 21.46
N SER A 167 3.41 4.31 21.94
CA SER A 167 4.12 4.29 23.23
C SER A 167 3.17 4.35 24.42
N ASP A 168 2.08 5.12 24.33
CA ASP A 168 1.12 5.26 25.45
C ASP A 168 0.24 4.02 25.64
N ALA A 169 0.07 3.18 24.60
CA ALA A 169 -0.69 1.94 24.67
C ALA A 169 0.08 0.77 25.34
N ALA A 170 1.40 0.90 25.47
CA ALA A 170 2.26 -0.13 26.08
C ALA A 170 2.44 0.05 27.61
N ASP A 171 2.06 1.21 28.18
CA ASP A 171 2.28 1.55 29.58
C ASP A 171 1.01 1.36 30.46
N GLU A 172 -0.09 0.81 29.91
CA GLU A 172 -1.32 0.48 30.66
C GLU A 172 -1.47 -1.03 30.94
N GLU A 173 -0.44 -1.67 31.54
CA GLU A 173 -0.58 -2.96 32.24
C GLU A 173 -0.17 -2.84 33.70
#